data_29a4e9b8f75868daaa736500266e341b
#
_entry.id   29a4e9b8f75868daaa736500266e341b
#
_cell.length_a   1.000
_cell.length_b   1.000
_cell.length_c   1.000
_cell.angle_alpha   90.00
_cell.angle_beta   90.00
_cell.angle_gamma   90.00
#
_symmetry.space_group_name_H-M   'P 1'
#
loop_
_entity.id
_entity.type
_entity.pdbx_description
1 polymer ?
#
loop_
_entity_poly.entity_id
_entity_poly.type
_entity_poly.pdbx_seq_one_letter_code
_entity_poly.pdbx_strand_id
1 'polypeptide(L)'
;MAEQKNHNNELNVEDALTQSEAFLVKNKKAIIGAVVAVIVIVAGVILYKNFYAEPREEKAQAALFKSEQYFEQSAYEQALNGDSIGSIGFLKVADQFSGTKAANLAKAYAGICYQNLGKYDEAIKALDGFSGDDQMVAPAIQGAIGNCYAQLGQLDKAASTLLKAADNADNSTLSPIFLLQAGESLMKQGKNDDAVKAFTKIKDKYFQSYQAMDIDKYIEQAKLLKK
;
A
#
# COMPACT_ATOMS: atom_id res chain seq x y z
N MET A 1 12.58 -48.77 53.43
CA MET A 1 13.02 -49.01 52.04
C MET A 1 11.86 -48.77 51.13
N ALA A 2 11.80 -47.64 50.48
CA ALA A 2 10.74 -47.29 49.52
C ALA A 2 11.40 -47.32 48.14
N GLU A 3 10.97 -48.24 47.30
CA GLU A 3 11.38 -48.32 45.89
C GLU A 3 10.75 -47.15 45.10
N GLN A 4 11.65 -46.31 44.58
CA GLN A 4 11.28 -45.32 43.56
C GLN A 4 11.02 -46.07 42.23
N LYS A 5 9.78 -46.11 41.80
CA LYS A 5 9.41 -46.48 40.43
C LYS A 5 9.82 -45.33 39.50
N ASN A 6 10.90 -45.54 38.79
CA ASN A 6 11.32 -44.69 37.69
C ASN A 6 10.33 -44.94 36.50
N HIS A 7 9.45 -44.00 36.22
CA HIS A 7 8.61 -44.00 35.04
C HIS A 7 9.42 -43.40 33.89
N ASN A 8 10.21 -44.27 33.25
CA ASN A 8 10.81 -43.92 31.96
C ASN A 8 9.68 -43.76 30.93
N ASN A 9 9.33 -42.52 30.62
CA ASN A 9 8.58 -42.15 29.42
C ASN A 9 9.51 -42.33 28.21
N GLU A 10 9.87 -43.54 27.86
CA GLU A 10 10.35 -43.87 26.53
C GLU A 10 9.16 -43.77 25.60
N LEU A 11 9.15 -42.74 24.76
CA LEU A 11 8.23 -42.64 23.65
C LEU A 11 8.40 -43.90 22.82
N ASN A 12 7.40 -44.80 22.91
CA ASN A 12 7.43 -46.07 22.22
C ASN A 12 7.21 -45.82 20.72
N VAL A 13 8.32 -45.58 20.02
CA VAL A 13 8.35 -45.20 18.59
C VAL A 13 7.72 -46.31 17.75
N GLU A 14 7.84 -47.56 18.16
CA GLU A 14 7.26 -48.71 17.49
C GLU A 14 5.70 -48.69 17.57
N ASP A 15 5.12 -48.34 18.74
CA ASP A 15 3.67 -48.23 18.89
C ASP A 15 3.13 -47.01 18.09
N ALA A 16 3.86 -45.91 18.02
CA ALA A 16 3.49 -44.72 17.22
C ALA A 16 3.56 -45.01 15.71
N LEU A 17 4.56 -45.77 15.25
CA LEU A 17 4.65 -46.23 13.87
C LEU A 17 3.52 -47.15 13.48
N THR A 18 3.19 -48.15 14.33
CA THR A 18 2.11 -49.11 14.09
C THR A 18 0.75 -48.42 14.05
N GLN A 19 0.50 -47.44 14.93
CA GLN A 19 -0.74 -46.66 14.92
C GLN A 19 -0.88 -45.77 13.68
N SER A 20 0.23 -45.14 13.20
CA SER A 20 0.23 -44.34 11.99
C SER A 20 0.02 -45.18 10.73
N GLU A 21 0.61 -46.36 10.65
CA GLU A 21 0.38 -47.31 9.56
C GLU A 21 -1.08 -47.80 9.53
N ALA A 22 -1.64 -48.19 10.68
CA ALA A 22 -3.03 -48.57 10.78
C ALA A 22 -3.99 -47.43 10.38
N PHE A 23 -3.71 -46.20 10.77
CA PHE A 23 -4.46 -45.03 10.34
C PHE A 23 -4.40 -44.81 8.83
N LEU A 24 -3.22 -44.90 8.23
CA LEU A 24 -3.01 -44.73 6.77
C LEU A 24 -3.78 -45.81 5.99
N VAL A 25 -3.68 -47.08 6.41
CA VAL A 25 -4.41 -48.19 5.77
C VAL A 25 -5.91 -48.02 5.89
N LYS A 26 -6.41 -47.68 7.07
CA LYS A 26 -7.84 -47.49 7.34
C LYS A 26 -8.43 -46.31 6.54
N ASN A 27 -7.64 -45.24 6.34
CA ASN A 27 -8.10 -44.00 5.69
C ASN A 27 -7.55 -43.86 4.26
N LYS A 28 -6.95 -44.88 3.68
CA LYS A 28 -6.28 -44.84 2.37
C LYS A 28 -7.10 -44.15 1.27
N LYS A 29 -8.40 -44.49 1.17
CA LYS A 29 -9.26 -43.85 0.14
C LYS A 29 -9.48 -42.38 0.38
N ALA A 30 -9.65 -41.94 1.62
CA ALA A 30 -9.84 -40.56 1.99
C ALA A 30 -8.53 -39.73 1.76
N ILE A 31 -7.39 -40.31 2.13
CA ILE A 31 -6.07 -39.70 1.91
C ILE A 31 -5.78 -39.53 0.41
N ILE A 32 -5.99 -40.56 -0.41
CA ILE A 32 -5.85 -40.51 -1.84
C ILE A 32 -6.78 -39.43 -2.42
N GLY A 33 -8.06 -39.40 -1.99
CA GLY A 33 -9.00 -38.38 -2.44
C GLY A 33 -8.56 -36.95 -2.09
N ALA A 34 -8.03 -36.73 -0.87
CA ALA A 34 -7.51 -35.45 -0.44
C ALA A 34 -6.29 -35.03 -1.27
N VAL A 35 -5.34 -35.93 -1.52
CA VAL A 35 -4.16 -35.67 -2.36
C VAL A 35 -4.58 -35.32 -3.79
N VAL A 36 -5.50 -36.07 -4.38
CA VAL A 36 -6.03 -35.79 -5.73
C VAL A 36 -6.71 -34.42 -5.76
N ALA A 37 -7.51 -34.09 -4.76
CA ALA A 37 -8.15 -32.76 -4.68
C ALA A 37 -7.11 -31.62 -4.65
N VAL A 38 -6.05 -31.77 -3.84
CA VAL A 38 -4.95 -30.78 -3.79
C VAL A 38 -4.27 -30.65 -5.16
N ILE A 39 -3.98 -31.76 -5.83
CA ILE A 39 -3.35 -31.75 -7.17
C ILE A 39 -4.25 -31.00 -8.17
N VAL A 40 -5.55 -31.26 -8.16
CA VAL A 40 -6.52 -30.60 -9.06
C VAL A 40 -6.58 -29.08 -8.79
N ILE A 41 -6.59 -28.70 -7.51
CA ILE A 41 -6.57 -27.28 -7.14
C ILE A 41 -5.28 -26.61 -7.63
N VAL A 42 -4.12 -27.21 -7.35
CA VAL A 42 -2.82 -26.66 -7.78
C VAL A 42 -2.73 -26.56 -9.31
N ALA A 43 -3.15 -27.61 -10.01
CA ALA A 43 -3.20 -27.59 -11.48
C ALA A 43 -4.13 -26.48 -12.00
N GLY A 44 -5.33 -26.32 -11.39
CA GLY A 44 -6.25 -25.26 -11.73
C GLY A 44 -5.68 -23.86 -11.54
N VAL A 45 -4.96 -23.63 -10.42
CA VAL A 45 -4.28 -22.36 -10.15
C VAL A 45 -3.18 -22.09 -11.20
N ILE A 46 -2.37 -23.09 -11.54
CA ILE A 46 -1.30 -22.95 -12.55
C ILE A 46 -1.89 -22.63 -13.92
N LEU A 47 -2.94 -23.35 -14.33
CA LEU A 47 -3.62 -23.10 -15.61
C LEU A 47 -4.23 -21.69 -15.66
N TYR A 48 -4.94 -21.29 -14.59
CA TYR A 48 -5.50 -19.95 -14.49
C TYR A 48 -4.40 -18.87 -14.58
N LYS A 49 -3.30 -19.05 -13.85
CA LYS A 49 -2.19 -18.11 -13.85
C LYS A 49 -1.60 -17.96 -15.25
N ASN A 50 -1.21 -19.06 -15.89
CA ASN A 50 -0.44 -19.02 -17.14
C ASN A 50 -1.31 -18.67 -18.36
N PHE A 51 -2.58 -19.11 -18.39
CA PHE A 51 -3.43 -18.94 -19.58
C PHE A 51 -4.37 -17.75 -19.48
N TYR A 52 -4.62 -17.22 -18.28
CA TYR A 52 -5.53 -16.09 -18.10
C TYR A 52 -4.88 -14.88 -17.43
N ALA A 53 -4.29 -15.05 -16.24
CA ALA A 53 -3.82 -13.92 -15.44
C ALA A 53 -2.58 -13.25 -16.05
N GLU A 54 -1.56 -14.03 -16.45
CA GLU A 54 -0.33 -13.49 -17.04
C GLU A 54 -0.56 -12.79 -18.40
N PRO A 55 -1.25 -13.39 -19.37
CA PRO A 55 -1.53 -12.69 -20.63
C PRO A 55 -2.40 -11.44 -20.47
N ARG A 56 -3.27 -11.42 -19.46
CA ARG A 56 -4.07 -10.24 -19.13
C ARG A 56 -3.22 -9.13 -18.51
N GLU A 57 -2.29 -9.49 -17.62
CA GLU A 57 -1.33 -8.55 -17.01
C GLU A 57 -0.41 -7.94 -18.08
N GLU A 58 0.14 -8.75 -19.00
CA GLU A 58 0.98 -8.25 -20.10
C GLU A 58 0.26 -7.23 -20.98
N LYS A 59 -1.00 -7.49 -21.34
CA LYS A 59 -1.82 -6.55 -22.10
C LYS A 59 -2.09 -5.27 -21.30
N ALA A 60 -2.34 -5.40 -20.02
CA ALA A 60 -2.56 -4.27 -19.14
C ALA A 60 -1.32 -3.40 -19.00
N GLN A 61 -0.13 -4.00 -18.85
CA GLN A 61 1.15 -3.30 -18.80
C GLN A 61 1.46 -2.57 -20.11
N ALA A 62 1.22 -3.21 -21.26
CA ALA A 62 1.39 -2.56 -22.55
C ALA A 62 0.47 -1.36 -22.75
N ALA A 63 -0.77 -1.43 -22.26
CA ALA A 63 -1.71 -0.33 -22.29
C ALA A 63 -1.34 0.78 -21.30
N LEU A 64 -0.88 0.41 -20.10
CA LEU A 64 -0.39 1.33 -19.07
C LEU A 64 0.78 2.16 -19.60
N PHE A 65 1.79 1.50 -20.16
CA PHE A 65 3.00 2.12 -20.69
C PHE A 65 2.71 3.26 -21.69
N LYS A 66 1.73 3.08 -22.57
CA LYS A 66 1.33 4.14 -23.51
C LYS A 66 0.77 5.37 -22.81
N SER A 67 0.03 5.18 -21.72
CA SER A 67 -0.51 6.28 -20.93
C SER A 67 0.56 6.96 -20.08
N GLU A 68 1.58 6.20 -19.60
CA GLU A 68 2.73 6.74 -18.88
C GLU A 68 3.56 7.71 -19.74
N GLN A 69 3.70 7.47 -21.04
CA GLN A 69 4.39 8.39 -21.95
C GLN A 69 3.75 9.79 -21.97
N TYR A 70 2.42 9.89 -21.93
CA TYR A 70 1.72 11.15 -21.79
C TYR A 70 1.90 11.77 -20.41
N PHE A 71 1.90 10.94 -19.37
CA PHE A 71 2.13 11.39 -18.00
C PHE A 71 3.52 12.04 -17.83
N GLU A 72 4.57 11.41 -18.36
CA GLU A 72 5.93 11.94 -18.34
C GLU A 72 6.06 13.29 -19.06
N GLN A 73 5.24 13.51 -20.08
CA GLN A 73 5.16 14.77 -20.81
C GLN A 73 4.24 15.79 -20.13
N SER A 74 3.71 15.49 -18.94
CA SER A 74 2.70 16.30 -18.24
C SER A 74 1.40 16.52 -19.03
N ALA A 75 1.14 15.70 -20.03
CA ALA A 75 -0.08 15.70 -20.82
C ALA A 75 -1.20 14.90 -20.09
N TYR A 76 -1.60 15.40 -18.92
CA TYR A 76 -2.43 14.69 -17.96
C TYR A 76 -3.83 14.33 -18.48
N GLU A 77 -4.44 15.17 -19.32
CA GLU A 77 -5.74 14.85 -19.93
C GLU A 77 -5.63 13.65 -20.90
N GLN A 78 -4.56 13.58 -21.71
CA GLN A 78 -4.30 12.45 -22.61
C GLN A 78 -3.90 11.20 -21.81
N ALA A 79 -3.10 11.36 -20.78
CA ALA A 79 -2.74 10.26 -19.89
C ALA A 79 -3.98 9.62 -19.25
N LEU A 80 -4.97 10.43 -18.81
CA LEU A 80 -6.21 9.97 -18.22
C LEU A 80 -7.13 9.28 -19.22
N ASN A 81 -7.42 9.95 -20.34
CA ASN A 81 -8.53 9.60 -21.23
C ASN A 81 -8.06 8.81 -22.46
N GLY A 82 -6.76 8.83 -22.75
CA GLY A 82 -6.20 8.27 -23.96
C GLY A 82 -6.25 9.22 -25.15
N ASP A 83 -5.95 8.68 -26.31
CA ASP A 83 -5.93 9.38 -27.59
C ASP A 83 -6.63 8.56 -28.71
N SER A 84 -6.63 9.12 -29.92
CA SER A 84 -7.17 8.45 -31.11
C SER A 84 -6.18 7.51 -31.81
N ILE A 85 -4.90 7.46 -31.36
CA ILE A 85 -3.82 6.78 -32.08
C ILE A 85 -3.19 5.62 -31.30
N GLY A 86 -3.68 5.29 -30.10
CA GLY A 86 -3.29 4.04 -29.48
C GLY A 86 -3.16 3.98 -27.97
N SER A 87 -3.26 5.08 -27.23
CA SER A 87 -3.40 5.06 -25.78
C SER A 87 -4.88 5.04 -25.40
N ILE A 88 -5.26 4.09 -24.54
CA ILE A 88 -6.63 4.04 -24.02
C ILE A 88 -6.83 4.91 -22.77
N GLY A 89 -5.74 5.41 -22.17
CA GLY A 89 -5.75 6.21 -20.95
C GLY A 89 -5.85 5.40 -19.67
N PHE A 90 -5.34 5.98 -18.56
CA PHE A 90 -5.32 5.31 -17.27
C PHE A 90 -6.69 4.87 -16.76
N LEU A 91 -7.74 5.67 -17.01
CA LEU A 91 -9.10 5.34 -16.58
C LEU A 91 -9.58 4.03 -17.20
N LYS A 92 -9.38 3.86 -18.51
CA LYS A 92 -9.78 2.62 -19.20
C LYS A 92 -8.86 1.45 -18.84
N VAL A 93 -7.56 1.69 -18.62
CA VAL A 93 -6.66 0.63 -18.12
C VAL A 93 -7.14 0.11 -16.77
N ALA A 94 -7.48 1.00 -15.83
CA ALA A 94 -7.97 0.63 -14.51
C ALA A 94 -9.28 -0.16 -14.55
N ASP A 95 -10.18 0.17 -15.48
CA ASP A 95 -11.48 -0.48 -15.65
C ASP A 95 -11.37 -1.81 -16.39
N GLN A 96 -10.86 -1.80 -17.63
CA GLN A 96 -10.82 -2.97 -18.51
C GLN A 96 -9.93 -4.11 -17.98
N PHE A 97 -8.85 -3.76 -17.28
CA PHE A 97 -7.90 -4.73 -16.72
C PHE A 97 -8.02 -4.87 -15.21
N SER A 98 -9.18 -4.56 -14.65
CA SER A 98 -9.42 -4.69 -13.21
C SER A 98 -8.93 -6.04 -12.67
N GLY A 99 -8.27 -6.01 -11.51
CA GLY A 99 -7.65 -7.19 -10.89
C GLY A 99 -6.20 -7.45 -11.31
N THR A 100 -5.64 -6.71 -12.28
CA THR A 100 -4.21 -6.75 -12.63
C THR A 100 -3.41 -5.75 -11.79
N LYS A 101 -2.10 -5.97 -11.68
CA LYS A 101 -1.19 -5.02 -11.03
C LYS A 101 -1.11 -3.71 -11.80
N ALA A 102 -1.08 -3.78 -13.13
CA ALA A 102 -1.07 -2.61 -13.99
C ALA A 102 -2.34 -1.75 -13.82
N ALA A 103 -3.53 -2.37 -13.70
CA ALA A 103 -4.77 -1.65 -13.43
C ALA A 103 -4.77 -0.98 -12.04
N ASN A 104 -4.18 -1.63 -11.04
CA ASN A 104 -4.02 -1.03 -9.72
C ASN A 104 -3.10 0.20 -9.76
N LEU A 105 -1.98 0.12 -10.50
CA LEU A 105 -1.07 1.23 -10.71
C LEU A 105 -1.72 2.36 -11.54
N ALA A 106 -2.52 2.01 -12.55
CA ALA A 106 -3.27 2.98 -13.35
C ALA A 106 -4.18 3.88 -12.51
N LYS A 107 -4.77 3.35 -11.41
CA LYS A 107 -5.57 4.16 -10.47
C LYS A 107 -4.72 5.22 -9.77
N ALA A 108 -3.49 4.86 -9.34
CA ALA A 108 -2.57 5.80 -8.74
C ALA A 108 -2.18 6.91 -9.72
N TYR A 109 -1.78 6.55 -10.95
CA TYR A 109 -1.46 7.52 -11.99
C TYR A 109 -2.66 8.42 -12.34
N ALA A 110 -3.87 7.83 -12.47
CA ALA A 110 -5.07 8.61 -12.71
C ALA A 110 -5.33 9.64 -11.60
N GLY A 111 -5.15 9.24 -10.35
CA GLY A 111 -5.28 10.15 -9.22
C GLY A 111 -4.27 11.29 -9.23
N ILE A 112 -3.00 11.00 -9.56
CA ILE A 112 -1.97 12.04 -9.70
C ILE A 112 -2.27 12.97 -10.89
N CYS A 113 -2.77 12.43 -12.01
CA CYS A 113 -3.23 13.26 -13.13
C CYS A 113 -4.34 14.21 -12.69
N TYR A 114 -5.37 13.71 -12.01
CA TYR A 114 -6.45 14.54 -11.49
C TYR A 114 -5.96 15.62 -10.53
N GLN A 115 -5.02 15.27 -9.65
CA GLN A 115 -4.39 16.23 -8.72
C GLN A 115 -3.71 17.37 -9.48
N ASN A 116 -2.93 17.05 -10.53
CA ASN A 116 -2.26 18.06 -11.35
C ASN A 116 -3.22 18.92 -12.17
N LEU A 117 -4.40 18.38 -12.50
CA LEU A 117 -5.48 19.12 -13.18
C LEU A 117 -6.37 19.92 -12.21
N GLY A 118 -6.07 19.92 -10.90
CA GLY A 118 -6.86 20.59 -9.87
C GLY A 118 -8.21 19.93 -9.55
N LYS A 119 -8.44 18.70 -10.05
CA LYS A 119 -9.65 17.90 -9.83
C LYS A 119 -9.47 17.05 -8.57
N TYR A 120 -9.44 17.69 -7.40
CA TYR A 120 -9.00 17.05 -6.16
C TYR A 120 -9.97 15.99 -5.62
N ASP A 121 -11.28 16.13 -5.82
CA ASP A 121 -12.27 15.11 -5.43
C ASP A 121 -12.14 13.84 -6.26
N GLU A 122 -11.91 13.98 -7.56
CA GLU A 122 -11.65 12.86 -8.48
C GLU A 122 -10.29 12.21 -8.17
N ALA A 123 -9.29 13.03 -7.83
CA ALA A 123 -7.98 12.55 -7.43
C ALA A 123 -8.08 11.64 -6.20
N ILE A 124 -8.78 12.08 -5.15
CA ILE A 124 -9.00 11.27 -3.94
C ILE A 124 -9.67 9.95 -4.27
N LYS A 125 -10.74 9.97 -5.08
CA LYS A 125 -11.46 8.74 -5.46
C LYS A 125 -10.57 7.75 -6.22
N ALA A 126 -9.75 8.25 -7.14
CA ALA A 126 -8.85 7.39 -7.92
C ALA A 126 -7.71 6.83 -7.05
N LEU A 127 -7.09 7.65 -6.20
CA LEU A 127 -6.01 7.27 -5.29
C LEU A 127 -6.48 6.28 -4.22
N ASP A 128 -7.68 6.48 -3.66
CA ASP A 128 -8.28 5.58 -2.66
C ASP A 128 -8.59 4.18 -3.24
N GLY A 129 -8.74 4.10 -4.56
CA GLY A 129 -8.86 2.84 -5.27
C GLY A 129 -7.56 2.04 -5.42
N PHE A 130 -6.40 2.63 -5.14
CA PHE A 130 -5.11 1.94 -5.14
C PHE A 130 -4.97 1.07 -3.89
N SER A 131 -4.36 -0.10 -4.04
CA SER A 131 -4.02 -0.99 -2.93
C SER A 131 -2.54 -1.36 -2.96
N GLY A 132 -1.87 -1.20 -1.83
CA GLY A 132 -0.46 -1.55 -1.63
C GLY A 132 -0.15 -1.58 -0.14
N ASP A 133 0.86 -2.35 0.23
CA ASP A 133 1.31 -2.55 1.61
C ASP A 133 2.82 -2.27 1.78
N ASP A 134 3.45 -1.72 0.73
CA ASP A 134 4.84 -1.34 0.78
C ASP A 134 5.08 -0.01 1.54
N GLN A 135 6.34 0.24 1.93
CA GLN A 135 6.71 1.44 2.70
C GLN A 135 7.06 2.67 1.85
N MET A 136 6.88 2.62 0.53
CA MET A 136 7.22 3.72 -0.37
C MET A 136 6.00 4.20 -1.16
N VAL A 137 5.41 3.35 -1.99
CA VAL A 137 4.32 3.73 -2.89
C VAL A 137 3.02 3.96 -2.12
N ALA A 138 2.63 3.01 -1.26
CA ALA A 138 1.38 3.12 -0.52
C ALA A 138 1.32 4.37 0.39
N PRO A 139 2.36 4.70 1.18
CA PRO A 139 2.39 5.96 1.91
C PRO A 139 2.45 7.19 1.02
N ALA A 140 3.13 7.14 -0.14
CA ALA A 140 3.16 8.26 -1.09
C ALA A 140 1.75 8.57 -1.65
N ILE A 141 0.99 7.53 -2.00
CA ILE A 141 -0.42 7.67 -2.42
C ILE A 141 -1.27 8.25 -1.29
N GLN A 142 -1.09 7.78 -0.06
CA GLN A 142 -1.79 8.31 1.10
C GLN A 142 -1.42 9.79 1.36
N GLY A 143 -0.16 10.17 1.18
CA GLY A 143 0.29 11.56 1.25
C GLY A 143 -0.35 12.42 0.16
N ALA A 144 -0.46 11.91 -1.07
CA ALA A 144 -1.14 12.59 -2.16
C ALA A 144 -2.64 12.85 -1.84
N ILE A 145 -3.33 11.89 -1.23
CA ILE A 145 -4.70 12.06 -0.74
C ILE A 145 -4.76 13.16 0.32
N GLY A 146 -3.83 13.16 1.28
CA GLY A 146 -3.73 14.20 2.29
C GLY A 146 -3.54 15.59 1.69
N ASN A 147 -2.69 15.71 0.67
CA ASN A 147 -2.47 16.95 -0.05
C ASN A 147 -3.72 17.41 -0.82
N CYS A 148 -4.48 16.49 -1.43
CA CYS A 148 -5.76 16.82 -2.06
C CYS A 148 -6.77 17.38 -1.03
N TYR A 149 -6.87 16.77 0.16
CA TYR A 149 -7.68 17.32 1.25
C TYR A 149 -7.25 18.72 1.67
N ALA A 150 -5.93 18.99 1.72
CA ALA A 150 -5.41 20.32 2.03
C ALA A 150 -5.82 21.38 0.99
N GLN A 151 -5.78 21.01 -0.30
CA GLN A 151 -6.21 21.87 -1.41
C GLN A 151 -7.73 22.16 -1.37
N LEU A 152 -8.54 21.19 -0.94
CA LEU A 152 -9.99 21.36 -0.71
C LEU A 152 -10.33 22.14 0.56
N GLY A 153 -9.33 22.59 1.34
CA GLY A 153 -9.55 23.25 2.63
C GLY A 153 -10.03 22.33 3.74
N GLN A 154 -10.07 21.01 3.52
CA GLN A 154 -10.44 19.99 4.51
C GLN A 154 -9.25 19.68 5.44
N LEU A 155 -8.79 20.70 6.17
CA LEU A 155 -7.52 20.67 6.88
C LEU A 155 -7.42 19.58 7.95
N ASP A 156 -8.55 19.21 8.61
CA ASP A 156 -8.57 18.11 9.58
C ASP A 156 -8.25 16.77 8.94
N LYS A 157 -8.88 16.50 7.79
CA LYS A 157 -8.60 15.28 7.03
C LYS A 157 -7.18 15.29 6.45
N ALA A 158 -6.73 16.44 5.96
CA ALA A 158 -5.37 16.60 5.46
C ALA A 158 -4.33 16.22 6.52
N ALA A 159 -4.40 16.87 7.69
CA ALA A 159 -3.46 16.61 8.78
C ALA A 159 -3.49 15.16 9.24
N SER A 160 -4.69 14.59 9.48
CA SER A 160 -4.80 13.20 9.94
C SER A 160 -4.30 12.19 8.91
N THR A 161 -4.58 12.41 7.61
CA THR A 161 -4.11 11.53 6.53
C THR A 161 -2.60 11.62 6.34
N LEU A 162 -2.02 12.83 6.40
CA LEU A 162 -0.58 13.05 6.28
C LEU A 162 0.19 12.47 7.48
N LEU A 163 -0.31 12.62 8.71
CA LEU A 163 0.29 11.98 9.89
C LEU A 163 0.31 10.45 9.75
N LYS A 164 -0.80 9.86 9.29
CA LYS A 164 -0.89 8.43 9.03
C LYS A 164 0.06 7.99 7.91
N ALA A 165 0.18 8.77 6.84
CA ALA A 165 1.14 8.52 5.76
C ALA A 165 2.58 8.53 6.28
N ALA A 166 2.93 9.49 7.15
CA ALA A 166 4.24 9.57 7.78
C ALA A 166 4.54 8.35 8.67
N ASP A 167 3.55 7.88 9.43
CA ASP A 167 3.72 6.70 10.29
C ASP A 167 3.82 5.41 9.48
N ASN A 168 3.05 5.27 8.41
CA ASN A 168 3.10 4.10 7.52
C ASN A 168 4.41 4.03 6.72
N ALA A 169 4.94 5.16 6.28
CA ALA A 169 6.23 5.22 5.58
C ALA A 169 7.38 4.82 6.51
N ASP A 170 7.40 5.38 7.69
CA ASP A 170 8.41 5.19 8.75
C ASP A 170 9.86 5.19 8.23
N ASN A 171 10.16 6.10 7.31
CA ASN A 171 11.48 6.25 6.68
C ASN A 171 11.91 7.71 6.57
N SER A 172 13.20 7.95 6.39
CA SER A 172 13.80 9.28 6.33
C SER A 172 13.53 10.05 5.02
N THR A 173 12.91 9.41 4.03
CA THR A 173 12.59 10.02 2.72
C THR A 173 11.19 10.64 2.72
N LEU A 174 10.19 9.88 3.11
CA LEU A 174 8.78 10.30 2.99
C LEU A 174 8.23 10.88 4.29
N SER A 175 8.53 10.25 5.44
CA SER A 175 7.93 10.66 6.72
C SER A 175 8.16 12.12 7.07
N PRO A 176 9.38 12.71 6.91
CA PRO A 176 9.58 14.12 7.23
C PRO A 176 8.79 15.06 6.31
N ILE A 177 8.59 14.68 5.04
CA ILE A 177 7.77 15.46 4.09
C ILE A 177 6.32 15.52 4.59
N PHE A 178 5.75 14.37 4.92
CA PHE A 178 4.36 14.30 5.37
C PHE A 178 4.14 14.94 6.74
N LEU A 179 5.12 14.80 7.65
CA LEU A 179 5.07 15.48 8.95
C LEU A 179 5.10 17.00 8.80
N LEU A 180 5.91 17.54 7.88
CA LEU A 180 5.95 18.97 7.60
C LEU A 180 4.60 19.46 7.09
N GLN A 181 4.05 18.81 6.07
CA GLN A 181 2.75 19.15 5.47
C GLN A 181 1.59 19.01 6.48
N ALA A 182 1.65 18.00 7.36
CA ALA A 182 0.67 17.83 8.43
C ALA A 182 0.74 18.98 9.44
N GLY A 183 1.96 19.34 9.87
CA GLY A 183 2.19 20.46 10.76
C GLY A 183 1.69 21.78 10.19
N GLU A 184 1.94 22.06 8.92
CA GLU A 184 1.40 23.24 8.23
C GLU A 184 -0.13 23.25 8.19
N SER A 185 -0.74 22.09 7.94
CA SER A 185 -2.20 21.95 7.95
C SER A 185 -2.78 22.18 9.35
N LEU A 186 -2.10 21.72 10.41
CA LEU A 186 -2.46 21.94 11.81
C LEU A 186 -2.31 23.41 12.20
N MET A 187 -1.25 24.08 11.79
CA MET A 187 -1.07 25.52 12.04
C MET A 187 -2.19 26.36 11.41
N LYS A 188 -2.59 26.05 10.18
CA LYS A 188 -3.71 26.72 9.50
C LYS A 188 -5.05 26.55 10.25
N GLN A 189 -5.17 25.50 11.08
CA GLN A 189 -6.33 25.25 11.93
C GLN A 189 -6.22 25.91 13.33
N GLY A 190 -5.08 26.53 13.64
CA GLY A 190 -4.78 27.02 14.99
C GLY A 190 -4.43 25.91 15.99
N LYS A 191 -4.24 24.65 15.53
CA LYS A 191 -3.81 23.52 16.35
C LYS A 191 -2.29 23.50 16.54
N ASN A 192 -1.77 24.62 17.08
CA ASN A 192 -0.34 24.90 17.11
C ASN A 192 0.45 23.91 17.97
N ASP A 193 -0.12 23.38 19.07
CA ASP A 193 0.53 22.37 19.89
C ASP A 193 0.77 21.05 19.14
N ASP A 194 -0.18 20.63 18.32
CA ASP A 194 -0.05 19.42 17.53
C ASP A 194 0.90 19.62 16.35
N ALA A 195 0.92 20.84 15.78
CA ALA A 195 1.93 21.21 14.78
C ALA A 195 3.35 21.14 15.36
N VAL A 196 3.58 21.68 16.56
CA VAL A 196 4.87 21.59 17.27
C VAL A 196 5.29 20.12 17.45
N LYS A 197 4.35 19.23 17.82
CA LYS A 197 4.66 17.79 17.97
C LYS A 197 5.11 17.16 16.64
N ALA A 198 4.41 17.46 15.54
CA ALA A 198 4.76 16.96 14.21
C ALA A 198 6.14 17.45 13.77
N PHE A 199 6.44 18.73 13.95
CA PHE A 199 7.75 19.30 13.62
C PHE A 199 8.87 18.77 14.53
N THR A 200 8.62 18.62 15.83
CA THR A 200 9.57 18.05 16.77
C THR A 200 9.93 16.60 16.39
N LYS A 201 8.95 15.81 15.91
CA LYS A 201 9.21 14.45 15.41
C LYS A 201 10.16 14.45 14.21
N ILE A 202 10.13 15.46 13.33
CA ILE A 202 11.12 15.62 12.26
C ILE A 202 12.51 15.87 12.85
N LYS A 203 12.61 16.82 13.79
CA LYS A 203 13.86 17.19 14.45
C LYS A 203 14.52 16.02 15.16
N ASP A 204 13.75 15.23 15.89
CA ASP A 204 14.26 14.19 16.76
C ASP A 204 14.52 12.86 16.04
N LYS A 205 13.58 12.44 15.17
CA LYS A 205 13.66 11.13 14.52
C LYS A 205 14.28 11.19 13.13
N TYR A 206 14.08 12.29 12.40
CA TYR A 206 14.50 12.44 11.00
C TYR A 206 15.49 13.58 10.81
N PHE A 207 16.41 13.79 11.78
CA PHE A 207 17.35 14.91 11.84
C PHE A 207 18.30 15.02 10.64
N GLN A 208 18.48 13.94 9.87
CA GLN A 208 19.28 13.95 8.63
C GLN A 208 18.46 14.30 7.38
N SER A 209 17.16 14.50 7.49
CA SER A 209 16.33 14.85 6.35
C SER A 209 16.51 16.31 5.93
N TYR A 210 16.20 16.60 4.65
CA TYR A 210 16.21 17.99 4.16
C TYR A 210 15.26 18.89 4.98
N GLN A 211 14.10 18.36 5.38
CA GLN A 211 13.10 19.10 6.17
C GLN A 211 13.61 19.47 7.57
N ALA A 212 14.56 18.71 8.12
CA ALA A 212 15.14 19.02 9.43
C ALA A 212 16.04 20.28 9.43
N MET A 213 16.55 20.69 8.29
CA MET A 213 17.47 21.86 8.20
C MET A 213 16.84 23.14 8.71
N ASP A 214 15.55 23.35 8.40
CA ASP A 214 14.84 24.59 8.76
C ASP A 214 13.70 24.34 9.78
N ILE A 215 13.63 23.17 10.37
CA ILE A 215 12.48 22.76 11.18
C ILE A 215 12.30 23.61 12.44
N ASP A 216 13.39 24.11 13.02
CA ASP A 216 13.34 24.97 14.19
C ASP A 216 12.56 26.26 13.92
N LYS A 217 12.63 26.81 12.71
CA LYS A 217 11.83 27.96 12.28
C LYS A 217 10.32 27.64 12.35
N TYR A 218 9.90 26.48 11.86
CA TYR A 218 8.49 26.06 11.91
C TYR A 218 8.02 25.82 13.35
N ILE A 219 8.87 25.23 14.19
CA ILE A 219 8.57 25.01 15.62
C ILE A 219 8.36 26.37 16.32
N GLU A 220 9.26 27.34 16.14
CA GLU A 220 9.14 28.65 16.76
C GLU A 220 7.93 29.42 16.23
N GLN A 221 7.68 29.35 14.92
CA GLN A 221 6.48 29.98 14.33
C GLN A 221 5.19 29.40 14.95
N ALA A 222 5.09 28.08 15.07
CA ALA A 222 3.92 27.45 15.69
C ALA A 222 3.75 27.84 17.17
N LYS A 223 4.85 27.97 17.92
CA LYS A 223 4.83 28.45 19.32
C LYS A 223 4.36 29.90 19.44
N LEU A 224 4.79 30.78 18.53
CA LEU A 224 4.40 32.19 18.55
C LEU A 224 2.93 32.39 18.23
N LEU A 225 2.32 31.54 17.38
CA LEU A 225 0.89 31.57 17.05
C LEU A 225 -0.01 31.03 18.19
N LYS A 226 0.57 30.54 19.26
CA LYS A 226 -0.12 30.03 20.45
C LYS A 226 -0.68 31.11 21.35
N LYS A 227 -0.38 32.36 21.09
CA LYS A 227 -0.84 33.54 21.82
C LYS A 227 -2.16 34.01 21.22
#